data_412ef378e76a213f8775d77390b80881
#
_entry.id   412ef378e76a213f8775d77390b80881
#
_cell.length_a   1.000
_cell.length_b   1.000
_cell.length_c   1.000
_cell.angle_alpha   90.00
_cell.angle_beta   90.00
_cell.angle_gamma   90.00
#
_symmetry.space_group_name_H-M   'P 1'
#
loop_
_entity.id
_entity.type
_entity.pdbx_description
1 polymer ?
#
loop_
_entity_poly.entity_id
_entity_poly.type
_entity_poly.pdbx_seq_one_letter_code
_entity_poly.pdbx_strand_id
1 'polypeptide(L)'
;RHTRLPLVSWARDVYKRQLFHGRLKSVTLEPMDEGEQVVEMPLVKDTNIVRVMLQYKDGKVMPRDRFDFYLTGSNGWLDRDNTLLPDEEVDYRAWSVVSGTAGMPDLEDGPAVRTVTSLSAVVAEMTTSRLVMGSPVYLTVVRRADNYRVLRIPLIDYAIMVKGNHRRKMTDQEYLDRQDEYPVTIFLEENDSWEKSAGVFIESWHVVLHDQDLGK
;
A
#
# COMPACT_ATOMS: atom_id res chain seq x y z
N ARG A 1 1.08 5.34 29.32
CA ARG A 1 1.13 3.95 28.79
C ARG A 1 1.19 4.07 27.26
N HIS A 2 2.31 3.70 26.70
CA HIS A 2 2.50 3.68 25.25
C HIS A 2 1.82 2.44 24.68
N THR A 3 0.98 2.62 23.70
CA THR A 3 0.35 1.49 23.01
C THR A 3 1.32 1.07 21.90
N ARG A 4 2.11 0.05 22.16
CA ARG A 4 2.87 -0.63 21.12
C ARG A 4 1.86 -1.45 20.32
N LEU A 5 1.63 -1.10 19.06
CA LEU A 5 0.91 -1.98 18.18
C LEU A 5 1.76 -3.25 18.02
N PRO A 6 1.30 -4.40 18.51
CA PRO A 6 2.07 -5.61 18.33
C PRO A 6 2.04 -5.99 16.85
N LEU A 7 3.14 -5.73 16.17
CA LEU A 7 3.41 -6.31 14.85
C LEU A 7 3.70 -7.79 15.05
N VAL A 8 2.68 -8.55 15.38
CA VAL A 8 2.85 -9.93 15.79
C VAL A 8 2.29 -10.87 14.74
N SER A 9 2.92 -12.02 14.67
CA SER A 9 2.71 -13.17 13.79
C SER A 9 1.29 -13.72 13.68
N TRP A 10 0.31 -13.16 14.35
CA TRP A 10 -1.11 -13.46 14.19
C TRP A 10 -1.85 -12.45 13.29
N ALA A 11 -1.12 -11.65 12.55
CA ALA A 11 -1.65 -10.67 11.60
C ALA A 11 -2.45 -11.29 10.43
N ARG A 12 -2.72 -12.58 10.40
CA ARG A 12 -3.58 -13.15 9.35
C ARG A 12 -4.99 -12.55 9.31
N ASP A 13 -5.49 -12.06 10.43
CA ASP A 13 -6.82 -11.43 10.50
C ASP A 13 -6.77 -9.89 10.56
N VAL A 14 -5.58 -9.29 10.80
CA VAL A 14 -5.44 -7.84 10.91
C VAL A 14 -5.44 -7.17 9.54
N TYR A 15 -5.03 -7.85 8.48
CA TYR A 15 -5.01 -7.28 7.13
C TYR A 15 -6.40 -6.86 6.61
N LYS A 16 -7.46 -7.45 7.13
CA LYS A 16 -8.86 -7.11 6.78
C LYS A 16 -9.45 -6.01 7.67
N ARG A 17 -8.78 -5.66 8.76
CA ARG A 17 -9.26 -4.67 9.71
C ARG A 17 -8.35 -3.46 9.69
N GLN A 18 -8.85 -2.37 9.15
CA GLN A 18 -8.19 -1.09 9.28
C GLN A 18 -8.33 -0.59 10.71
N LEU A 19 -7.21 -0.18 11.30
CA LEU A 19 -7.20 0.48 12.61
C LEU A 19 -7.39 1.97 12.38
N PHE A 20 -8.25 2.57 13.21
CA PHE A 20 -8.52 3.99 13.20
C PHE A 20 -8.24 4.57 14.58
N HIS A 21 -7.66 5.76 14.58
CA HIS A 21 -7.45 6.57 15.75
C HIS A 21 -8.33 7.81 15.70
N GLY A 22 -9.01 8.11 16.81
CA GLY A 22 -9.76 9.34 16.97
C GLY A 22 -9.54 9.94 18.34
N ARG A 23 -9.48 11.28 18.41
CA ARG A 23 -9.32 12.00 19.66
C ARG A 23 -10.09 13.30 19.67
N LEU A 24 -10.82 13.51 20.73
CA LEU A 24 -11.38 14.81 21.10
C LEU A 24 -10.61 15.37 22.28
N LYS A 25 -10.11 16.59 22.18
CA LYS A 25 -9.37 17.26 23.26
C LYS A 25 -10.28 17.57 24.46
N SER A 26 -11.51 17.97 24.17
CA SER A 26 -12.55 18.22 25.17
C SER A 26 -13.91 18.10 24.50
N VAL A 27 -14.87 17.63 25.24
CA VAL A 27 -16.29 17.61 24.84
C VAL A 27 -17.05 18.38 25.91
N THR A 28 -17.73 19.44 25.51
CA THR A 28 -18.66 20.14 26.39
C THR A 28 -20.03 19.56 26.16
N LEU A 29 -20.60 18.98 27.20
CA LEU A 29 -21.97 18.50 27.17
C LEU A 29 -22.85 19.56 27.78
N GLU A 30 -23.82 20.06 27.03
CA GLU A 30 -24.83 20.99 27.54
C GLU A 30 -25.89 20.22 28.34
N PRO A 31 -26.34 20.75 29.49
CA PRO A 31 -27.46 20.14 30.18
C PRO A 31 -28.69 20.13 29.28
N MET A 32 -29.25 18.95 29.07
CA MET A 32 -30.45 18.75 28.26
C MET A 32 -31.54 18.12 29.13
N ASP A 33 -32.72 18.68 29.14
CA ASP A 33 -33.88 18.09 29.83
C ASP A 33 -34.45 16.91 29.03
N GLU A 34 -34.36 16.97 27.71
CA GLU A 34 -34.77 15.90 26.77
C GLU A 34 -33.95 16.02 25.47
N GLY A 35 -33.67 14.87 24.78
CA GLY A 35 -33.04 14.82 23.48
C GLY A 35 -31.72 14.11 23.46
N GLU A 36 -31.03 14.20 22.31
CA GLU A 36 -29.71 13.62 22.07
C GLU A 36 -28.69 14.71 21.72
N GLN A 37 -27.50 14.59 22.24
CA GLN A 37 -26.38 15.42 21.83
C GLN A 37 -25.41 14.61 20.98
N VAL A 38 -25.21 15.05 19.73
CA VAL A 38 -24.30 14.40 18.79
C VAL A 38 -22.91 14.98 18.93
N VAL A 39 -21.93 14.10 19.14
CA VAL A 39 -20.52 14.46 19.19
C VAL A 39 -19.81 13.79 18.00
N GLU A 40 -19.27 14.60 17.10
CA GLU A 40 -18.50 14.12 15.96
C GLU A 40 -17.02 13.98 16.35
N MET A 41 -16.43 12.82 16.05
CA MET A 41 -15.01 12.56 16.26
C MET A 41 -14.35 12.21 14.94
N PRO A 42 -13.43 13.04 14.43
CA PRO A 42 -12.67 12.69 13.24
C PRO A 42 -11.74 11.51 13.50
N LEU A 43 -11.72 10.57 12.58
CA LEU A 43 -10.86 9.39 12.64
C LEU A 43 -9.76 9.47 11.58
N VAL A 44 -8.56 9.06 11.96
CA VAL A 44 -7.39 8.88 11.09
C VAL A 44 -7.02 7.40 11.10
N LYS A 45 -6.61 6.89 9.97
CA LYS A 45 -6.16 5.50 9.85
C LYS A 45 -4.74 5.33 10.39
N ASP A 46 -4.53 4.26 11.16
CA ASP A 46 -3.24 3.86 11.69
C ASP A 46 -2.59 2.73 10.89
N THR A 47 -3.26 2.25 9.85
CA THR A 47 -2.72 1.23 8.94
C THR A 47 -3.03 1.56 7.49
N ASN A 48 -2.10 1.20 6.60
CA ASN A 48 -2.25 1.35 5.17
C ASN A 48 -1.98 0.01 4.46
N ILE A 49 -2.70 -0.26 3.38
CA ILE A 49 -2.47 -1.41 2.52
C ILE A 49 -1.61 -0.98 1.34
N VAL A 50 -0.54 -1.73 1.09
CA VAL A 50 0.31 -1.56 -0.08
C VAL A 50 0.17 -2.78 -0.96
N ARG A 51 -0.28 -2.58 -2.19
CA ARG A 51 -0.43 -3.62 -3.20
C ARG A 51 0.61 -3.41 -4.28
N VAL A 52 1.54 -4.34 -4.39
CA VAL A 52 2.61 -4.30 -5.39
C VAL A 52 2.27 -5.27 -6.51
N MET A 53 2.22 -4.76 -7.72
CA MET A 53 2.06 -5.55 -8.94
C MET A 53 3.39 -5.56 -9.68
N LEU A 54 3.94 -6.75 -9.88
CA LEU A 54 5.20 -6.96 -10.57
C LEU A 54 4.96 -7.72 -11.87
N GLN A 55 5.50 -7.20 -12.98
CA GLN A 55 5.31 -7.74 -14.31
C GLN A 55 6.62 -7.70 -15.10
N TYR A 56 6.78 -8.63 -16.05
CA TYR A 56 7.79 -8.49 -17.07
C TYR A 56 7.27 -7.64 -18.23
N LYS A 57 8.12 -6.75 -18.76
CA LYS A 57 7.77 -5.90 -19.93
C LYS A 57 7.40 -6.72 -21.17
N ASP A 58 8.00 -7.88 -21.35
CA ASP A 58 7.75 -8.78 -22.47
C ASP A 58 6.50 -9.66 -22.27
N GLY A 59 5.80 -9.52 -21.13
CA GLY A 59 4.59 -10.28 -20.82
C GLY A 59 4.81 -11.74 -20.45
N LYS A 60 6.04 -12.19 -20.27
CA LYS A 60 6.34 -13.56 -19.83
C LYS A 60 5.69 -13.86 -18.47
N VAL A 61 5.41 -15.13 -18.25
CA VAL A 61 4.87 -15.62 -16.98
C VAL A 61 5.88 -15.42 -15.87
N MET A 62 5.47 -14.78 -14.80
CA MET A 62 6.27 -14.56 -13.60
C MET A 62 5.86 -15.54 -12.51
N PRO A 63 6.76 -16.42 -12.04
CA PRO A 63 6.47 -17.31 -10.92
C PRO A 63 6.26 -16.52 -9.63
N ARG A 64 5.21 -16.85 -8.86
CA ARG A 64 4.85 -16.16 -7.62
C ARG A 64 5.89 -16.26 -6.51
N ASP A 65 6.70 -17.30 -6.53
CA ASP A 65 7.72 -17.61 -5.53
C ASP A 65 9.12 -17.11 -5.89
N ARG A 66 9.24 -16.39 -7.01
CA ARG A 66 10.53 -15.87 -7.49
C ARG A 66 11.05 -14.72 -6.66
N PHE A 67 10.16 -13.91 -6.07
CA PHE A 67 10.52 -12.70 -5.36
C PHE A 67 9.95 -12.67 -3.95
N ASP A 68 10.65 -11.97 -3.06
CA ASP A 68 10.17 -11.54 -1.75
C ASP A 68 9.90 -10.05 -1.77
N PHE A 69 8.82 -9.67 -1.09
CA PHE A 69 8.35 -8.29 -1.00
C PHE A 69 8.27 -7.89 0.46
N TYR A 70 8.82 -6.73 0.81
CA TYR A 70 8.68 -6.18 2.14
C TYR A 70 8.79 -4.66 2.13
N LEU A 71 8.20 -4.06 3.15
CA LEU A 71 8.37 -2.64 3.46
C LEU A 71 9.24 -2.53 4.69
N THR A 72 10.10 -1.52 4.71
CA THR A 72 10.98 -1.25 5.83
C THR A 72 10.83 0.21 6.25
N GLY A 73 10.59 0.45 7.53
CA GLY A 73 10.42 1.80 8.08
C GLY A 73 10.40 1.82 9.59
N SER A 74 10.60 3.02 10.17
CA SER A 74 10.55 3.24 11.64
C SER A 74 9.24 3.90 12.04
N ASN A 75 8.11 3.34 11.56
CA ASN A 75 6.77 3.90 11.75
C ASN A 75 5.83 2.97 12.56
N GLY A 76 6.42 2.05 13.33
CA GLY A 76 5.65 1.07 14.11
C GLY A 76 5.10 1.61 15.43
N TRP A 77 5.58 2.74 15.91
CA TRP A 77 5.25 3.23 17.24
C TRP A 77 4.58 4.60 17.21
N LEU A 78 3.30 4.63 17.56
CA LEU A 78 2.48 5.83 17.66
C LEU A 78 2.10 6.10 19.12
N ASP A 79 2.09 7.36 19.52
CA ASP A 79 1.60 7.76 20.82
C ASP A 79 0.06 7.89 20.84
N ARG A 80 -0.48 8.27 22.00
CA ARG A 80 -1.93 8.49 22.16
C ARG A 80 -2.50 9.64 21.33
N ASP A 81 -1.66 10.50 20.81
CA ASP A 81 -2.02 11.65 19.99
C ASP A 81 -1.84 11.34 18.49
N ASN A 82 -1.55 10.08 18.17
CA ASN A 82 -1.25 9.58 16.84
C ASN A 82 0.01 10.22 16.22
N THR A 83 0.94 10.64 17.09
CA THR A 83 2.25 11.17 16.71
C THR A 83 3.25 10.02 16.67
N LEU A 84 4.08 10.01 15.63
CA LEU A 84 5.12 9.01 15.49
C LEU A 84 6.20 9.20 16.56
N LEU A 85 6.50 8.14 17.28
CA LEU A 85 7.60 8.09 18.23
C LEU A 85 8.84 7.46 17.59
N PRO A 86 10.04 7.77 18.10
CA PRO A 86 11.26 7.09 17.67
C PRO A 86 11.13 5.59 17.88
N ASP A 87 11.38 4.82 16.81
CA ASP A 87 11.29 3.36 16.83
C ASP A 87 12.45 2.75 16.05
N GLU A 88 12.71 1.47 16.28
CA GLU A 88 13.61 0.67 15.47
C GLU A 88 13.00 0.43 14.08
N GLU A 89 13.85 0.11 13.11
CA GLU A 89 13.41 -0.25 11.77
C GLU A 89 12.62 -1.57 11.82
N VAL A 90 11.44 -1.58 11.20
CA VAL A 90 10.51 -2.72 11.18
C VAL A 90 10.28 -3.17 9.75
N ASP A 91 10.34 -4.48 9.54
CA ASP A 91 10.00 -5.12 8.26
C ASP A 91 8.53 -5.57 8.25
N TYR A 92 7.76 -5.04 7.30
CA TYR A 92 6.39 -5.48 7.00
C TYR A 92 6.43 -6.41 5.79
N ARG A 93 6.16 -7.68 6.01
CA ARG A 93 6.22 -8.69 4.95
C ARG A 93 4.88 -8.87 4.25
N ALA A 94 4.93 -9.30 2.99
CA ALA A 94 3.73 -9.65 2.24
C ALA A 94 3.00 -10.80 2.94
N TRP A 95 1.72 -10.58 3.24
CA TRP A 95 0.83 -11.58 3.80
C TRP A 95 0.10 -12.38 2.70
N SER A 96 0.05 -11.82 1.49
CA SER A 96 -0.47 -12.47 0.29
C SER A 96 0.47 -12.23 -0.87
N VAL A 97 0.79 -13.29 -1.61
CA VAL A 97 1.49 -13.22 -2.90
C VAL A 97 0.77 -14.17 -3.84
N VAL A 98 0.15 -13.62 -4.88
CA VAL A 98 -0.63 -14.38 -5.86
C VAL A 98 -0.15 -14.08 -7.27
N SER A 99 -0.28 -15.05 -8.17
CA SER A 99 -0.10 -14.82 -9.60
C SER A 99 -1.45 -14.51 -10.23
N GLY A 100 -1.47 -13.63 -11.19
CA GLY A 100 -2.68 -13.24 -11.90
C GLY A 100 -2.37 -12.72 -13.29
N THR A 101 -3.39 -12.31 -14.01
CA THR A 101 -3.28 -11.57 -15.25
C THR A 101 -3.77 -10.14 -15.01
N ALA A 102 -2.98 -9.16 -15.41
CA ALA A 102 -3.39 -7.77 -15.39
C ALA A 102 -3.75 -7.32 -16.80
N GLY A 103 -4.91 -6.71 -16.97
CA GLY A 103 -5.30 -6.08 -18.23
C GLY A 103 -4.67 -4.69 -18.34
N MET A 104 -4.01 -4.39 -19.44
CA MET A 104 -3.63 -3.03 -19.79
C MET A 104 -4.83 -2.37 -20.48
N PRO A 105 -5.35 -1.22 -20.03
CA PRO A 105 -6.25 -0.44 -20.84
C PRO A 105 -5.47 0.14 -22.03
N ASP A 106 -6.00 -0.03 -23.23
CA ASP A 106 -5.44 0.61 -24.41
C ASP A 106 -5.48 2.13 -24.23
N LEU A 107 -4.31 2.76 -24.30
CA LEU A 107 -4.14 4.22 -24.24
C LEU A 107 -4.35 4.90 -25.60
N GLU A 108 -4.92 4.23 -26.58
CA GLU A 108 -5.20 4.83 -27.87
C GLU A 108 -6.65 5.32 -27.97
N ASP A 109 -6.80 6.64 -28.12
CA ASP A 109 -8.03 7.33 -28.47
C ASP A 109 -8.50 6.90 -29.88
N GLY A 110 -9.32 5.85 -29.95
CA GLY A 110 -9.96 5.44 -31.21
C GLY A 110 -11.12 4.45 -30.98
N PRO A 111 -12.17 4.46 -31.86
CA PRO A 111 -13.32 3.56 -31.69
C PRO A 111 -13.03 2.14 -32.18
N ALA A 112 -11.87 1.59 -31.87
CA ALA A 112 -11.47 0.26 -32.30
C ALA A 112 -11.39 -0.70 -31.13
N VAL A 113 -12.03 -1.85 -31.32
CA VAL A 113 -11.99 -3.11 -30.57
C VAL A 113 -10.97 -3.10 -29.43
N ARG A 114 -11.47 -3.05 -28.20
CA ARG A 114 -10.65 -3.19 -26.98
C ARG A 114 -10.00 -4.58 -26.96
N THR A 115 -8.80 -4.68 -27.46
CA THR A 115 -7.96 -5.85 -27.27
C THR A 115 -7.36 -5.72 -25.88
N VAL A 116 -7.96 -6.34 -24.88
CA VAL A 116 -7.38 -6.42 -23.54
C VAL A 116 -6.18 -7.36 -23.62
N THR A 117 -4.99 -6.81 -23.70
CA THR A 117 -3.77 -7.60 -23.57
C THR A 117 -3.60 -7.96 -22.09
N SER A 118 -3.90 -9.21 -21.74
CA SER A 118 -3.66 -9.70 -20.39
C SER A 118 -2.18 -10.08 -20.23
N LEU A 119 -1.49 -9.42 -19.32
CA LEU A 119 -0.12 -9.74 -18.96
C LEU A 119 -0.05 -10.53 -17.66
N SER A 120 0.85 -11.50 -17.60
CA SER A 120 1.10 -12.20 -16.34
C SER A 120 1.70 -11.25 -15.31
N ALA A 121 1.18 -11.28 -14.09
CA ALA A 121 1.60 -10.44 -12.99
C ALA A 121 1.71 -11.25 -11.69
N VAL A 122 2.62 -10.83 -10.82
CA VAL A 122 2.63 -11.24 -9.40
C VAL A 122 2.13 -10.06 -8.59
N VAL A 123 1.13 -10.30 -7.75
CA VAL A 123 0.55 -9.30 -6.86
C VAL A 123 0.89 -9.67 -5.42
N ALA A 124 1.58 -8.76 -4.74
CA ALA A 124 1.91 -8.88 -3.32
C ALA A 124 1.15 -7.84 -2.52
N GLU A 125 0.53 -8.25 -1.42
CA GLU A 125 -0.17 -7.36 -0.51
C GLU A 125 0.50 -7.33 0.85
N MET A 126 0.70 -6.12 1.36
CA MET A 126 1.35 -5.83 2.64
C MET A 126 0.52 -4.82 3.41
N THR A 127 0.56 -4.92 4.73
CA THR A 127 0.00 -3.89 5.62
C THR A 127 1.14 -3.24 6.38
N THR A 128 1.19 -1.93 6.36
CA THR A 128 2.12 -1.12 7.15
C THR A 128 1.36 -0.28 8.18
N SER A 129 2.05 0.17 9.22
CA SER A 129 1.53 1.22 10.09
C SER A 129 1.37 2.53 9.31
N ARG A 130 0.72 3.52 9.93
CA ARG A 130 0.46 4.82 9.34
C ARG A 130 1.69 5.40 8.65
N LEU A 131 1.50 5.84 7.40
CA LEU A 131 2.53 6.54 6.65
C LEU A 131 2.57 8.01 7.08
N VAL A 132 3.73 8.46 7.55
CA VAL A 132 3.91 9.81 8.09
C VAL A 132 4.98 10.54 7.30
N MET A 133 4.67 11.77 6.87
CA MET A 133 5.64 12.63 6.19
C MET A 133 6.89 12.83 7.04
N GLY A 134 8.06 12.73 6.40
CA GLY A 134 9.35 12.85 7.09
C GLY A 134 9.85 11.56 7.75
N SER A 135 9.05 10.49 7.78
CA SER A 135 9.48 9.16 8.21
C SER A 135 9.53 8.21 7.02
N PRO A 136 10.71 7.96 6.43
CA PRO A 136 10.80 7.21 5.19
C PRO A 136 10.40 5.74 5.39
N VAL A 137 9.56 5.24 4.47
CA VAL A 137 9.23 3.82 4.33
C VAL A 137 9.67 3.38 2.94
N TYR A 138 10.41 2.28 2.87
CA TYR A 138 10.97 1.77 1.63
C TYR A 138 10.29 0.48 1.21
N LEU A 139 9.82 0.42 -0.02
CA LEU A 139 9.43 -0.83 -0.66
C LEU A 139 10.68 -1.50 -1.26
N THR A 140 10.89 -2.75 -0.90
CA THR A 140 12.01 -3.55 -1.39
C THR A 140 11.50 -4.85 -2.01
N VAL A 141 12.04 -5.19 -3.18
CA VAL A 141 11.82 -6.48 -3.85
C VAL A 141 13.15 -7.18 -4.00
N VAL A 142 13.20 -8.43 -3.55
CA VAL A 142 14.40 -9.27 -3.55
C VAL A 142 14.13 -10.54 -4.33
N ARG A 143 15.06 -10.93 -5.20
CA ARG A 143 15.02 -12.23 -5.87
C ARG A 143 15.48 -13.33 -4.90
N ARG A 144 14.64 -14.33 -4.67
CA ARG A 144 14.90 -15.38 -3.67
C ARG A 144 16.12 -16.24 -3.96
N ALA A 145 16.39 -16.48 -5.25
CA ALA A 145 17.43 -17.44 -5.64
C ALA A 145 18.83 -17.06 -5.14
N ASP A 146 19.12 -15.77 -5.06
CA ASP A 146 20.45 -15.24 -4.74
C ASP A 146 20.42 -14.05 -3.77
N ASN A 147 19.25 -13.75 -3.19
CA ASN A 147 19.02 -12.58 -2.35
C ASN A 147 19.39 -11.25 -3.05
N TYR A 148 19.35 -11.23 -4.38
CA TYR A 148 19.62 -10.01 -5.14
C TYR A 148 18.49 -9.00 -4.96
N ARG A 149 18.85 -7.79 -4.50
CA ARG A 149 17.89 -6.69 -4.38
C ARG A 149 17.58 -6.10 -5.75
N VAL A 150 16.41 -6.45 -6.28
CA VAL A 150 15.92 -5.99 -7.58
C VAL A 150 15.64 -4.49 -7.56
N LEU A 151 14.95 -4.03 -6.51
CA LEU A 151 14.66 -2.61 -6.32
C LEU A 151 14.50 -2.25 -4.83
N ARG A 152 14.71 -0.97 -4.56
CA ARG A 152 14.36 -0.32 -3.29
C ARG A 152 13.93 1.10 -3.57
N ILE A 153 12.65 1.42 -3.28
CA ILE A 153 12.06 2.72 -3.58
C ILE A 153 11.45 3.35 -2.33
N PRO A 154 11.56 4.69 -2.17
CA PRO A 154 10.91 5.41 -1.08
C PRO A 154 9.40 5.49 -1.37
N LEU A 155 8.59 4.71 -0.67
CA LEU A 155 7.16 4.55 -0.92
C LEU A 155 6.40 5.88 -0.80
N ILE A 156 6.68 6.66 0.26
CA ILE A 156 5.97 7.92 0.52
C ILE A 156 6.23 8.93 -0.59
N ASP A 157 7.48 9.09 -1.01
CA ASP A 157 7.82 10.03 -2.08
C ASP A 157 7.10 9.70 -3.38
N TYR A 158 7.06 8.40 -3.73
CA TYR A 158 6.30 7.94 -4.89
C TYR A 158 4.79 8.17 -4.74
N ALA A 159 4.23 7.90 -3.56
CA ALA A 159 2.81 8.15 -3.31
C ALA A 159 2.45 9.63 -3.47
N ILE A 160 3.32 10.54 -3.02
CA ILE A 160 3.10 11.98 -3.16
C ILE A 160 3.24 12.45 -4.62
N MET A 161 4.19 11.90 -5.38
CA MET A 161 4.34 12.23 -6.81
C MET A 161 3.06 11.98 -7.63
N VAL A 162 2.28 10.97 -7.27
CA VAL A 162 1.03 10.61 -7.96
C VAL A 162 -0.23 11.22 -7.34
N LYS A 163 -0.06 12.07 -6.35
CA LYS A 163 -1.13 12.83 -5.72
C LYS A 163 -1.81 13.79 -6.70
N GLY A 164 -2.57 13.33 -7.64
CA GLY A 164 -3.15 14.06 -8.77
C GLY A 164 -3.63 15.50 -8.54
N ASN A 165 -3.86 16.22 -9.62
CA ASN A 165 -4.21 17.65 -9.61
C ASN A 165 -5.49 17.99 -8.81
N HIS A 166 -6.46 17.09 -8.79
CA HIS A 166 -7.71 17.25 -8.04
C HIS A 166 -7.52 17.18 -6.52
N ARG A 167 -6.39 16.64 -6.06
CA ARG A 167 -6.03 16.54 -4.63
C ARG A 167 -5.01 17.59 -4.19
N ARG A 168 -4.69 18.57 -5.04
CA ARG A 168 -3.72 19.64 -4.75
C ARG A 168 -4.07 20.50 -3.52
N LYS A 169 -5.34 20.59 -3.16
CA LYS A 169 -5.79 21.33 -1.98
C LYS A 169 -5.51 20.63 -0.66
N MET A 170 -5.23 19.34 -0.70
CA MET A 170 -4.85 18.56 0.49
C MET A 170 -3.38 18.76 0.78
N THR A 171 -3.00 18.80 2.06
CA THR A 171 -1.60 18.62 2.45
C THR A 171 -1.15 17.19 2.09
N ASP A 172 0.17 16.96 2.04
CA ASP A 172 0.69 15.62 1.72
C ASP A 172 0.34 14.62 2.82
N GLN A 173 0.39 15.03 4.07
CA GLN A 173 -0.04 14.17 5.17
C GLN A 173 -1.54 13.85 5.11
N GLU A 174 -2.37 14.83 4.81
CA GLU A 174 -3.81 14.60 4.65
C GLU A 174 -4.11 13.63 3.51
N TYR A 175 -3.34 13.69 2.43
CA TYR A 175 -3.45 12.72 1.34
C TYR A 175 -3.10 11.30 1.82
N LEU A 176 -1.99 11.13 2.55
CA LEU A 176 -1.60 9.84 3.12
C LEU A 176 -2.64 9.31 4.11
N ASP A 177 -3.22 10.17 4.93
CA ASP A 177 -4.21 9.79 5.94
C ASP A 177 -5.57 9.37 5.32
N ARG A 178 -5.89 9.87 4.13
CA ARG A 178 -7.16 9.56 3.44
C ARG A 178 -7.06 8.42 2.44
N GLN A 179 -5.86 8.05 2.02
CA GLN A 179 -5.66 6.97 1.06
C GLN A 179 -5.70 5.61 1.76
N ASP A 180 -6.60 4.71 1.32
CA ASP A 180 -6.77 3.39 1.91
C ASP A 180 -5.72 2.41 1.43
N GLU A 181 -5.42 2.45 0.15
CA GLU A 181 -4.58 1.50 -0.56
C GLU A 181 -3.60 2.22 -1.47
N TYR A 182 -2.37 1.72 -1.51
CA TYR A 182 -1.30 2.20 -2.37
C TYR A 182 -0.95 1.13 -3.40
N PRO A 183 -1.59 1.17 -4.58
CA PRO A 183 -1.21 0.28 -5.67
C PRO A 183 0.09 0.76 -6.32
N VAL A 184 1.08 -0.10 -6.43
CA VAL A 184 2.38 0.16 -7.03
C VAL A 184 2.61 -0.86 -8.13
N THR A 185 2.71 -0.42 -9.39
CA THR A 185 3.01 -1.29 -10.52
C THR A 185 4.45 -1.11 -10.96
N ILE A 186 5.16 -2.20 -11.10
CA ILE A 186 6.59 -2.26 -11.44
C ILE A 186 6.78 -3.18 -12.61
N PHE A 187 7.50 -2.71 -13.61
CA PHE A 187 7.88 -3.49 -14.78
C PHE A 187 9.36 -3.88 -14.70
N LEU A 188 9.63 -5.16 -14.83
CA LEU A 188 10.99 -5.70 -14.90
C LEU A 188 11.37 -6.04 -16.34
N GLU A 189 12.66 -5.97 -16.61
CA GLU A 189 13.26 -6.58 -17.79
C GLU A 189 13.36 -8.11 -17.61
N GLU A 190 13.59 -8.83 -18.71
CA GLU A 190 13.68 -10.31 -18.71
C GLU A 190 14.72 -10.87 -17.74
N ASN A 191 15.79 -10.12 -17.47
CA ASN A 191 16.87 -10.50 -16.56
C ASN A 191 16.59 -10.13 -15.09
N ASP A 192 15.34 -9.81 -14.74
CA ASP A 192 14.92 -9.29 -13.43
C ASP A 192 15.51 -7.91 -13.07
N SER A 193 16.09 -7.20 -14.02
CA SER A 193 16.54 -5.84 -13.76
C SER A 193 15.36 -4.86 -13.79
N TRP A 194 15.43 -3.88 -12.92
CA TRP A 194 14.53 -2.74 -12.92
C TRP A 194 15.30 -1.49 -13.33
N GLU A 195 14.86 -0.86 -14.41
CA GLU A 195 15.38 0.42 -14.82
C GLU A 195 14.47 1.54 -14.33
N LYS A 196 15.05 2.56 -13.72
CA LYS A 196 14.29 3.75 -13.24
C LYS A 196 13.49 4.43 -14.34
N SER A 197 13.91 4.29 -15.60
CA SER A 197 13.22 4.80 -16.77
C SER A 197 11.95 4.02 -17.14
N ALA A 198 11.78 2.81 -16.61
CA ALA A 198 10.62 1.97 -16.89
C ALA A 198 9.32 2.44 -16.23
N GLY A 199 9.40 3.44 -15.37
CA GLY A 199 8.25 4.03 -14.69
C GLY A 199 7.73 3.15 -13.53
N VAL A 200 7.44 3.80 -12.42
CA VAL A 200 6.56 3.26 -11.37
C VAL A 200 5.21 3.91 -11.61
N PHE A 201 4.22 3.13 -11.98
CA PHE A 201 2.86 3.64 -12.13
C PHE A 201 2.11 3.41 -10.84
N ILE A 202 1.59 4.46 -10.25
CA ILE A 202 0.69 4.40 -9.11
C ILE A 202 -0.66 4.91 -9.62
N GLU A 203 -1.43 4.00 -10.22
CA GLU A 203 -2.82 4.26 -10.61
C GLU A 203 -3.66 3.01 -10.38
N SER A 204 -4.95 3.23 -10.17
CA SER A 204 -5.95 2.21 -9.91
C SER A 204 -6.17 1.29 -11.13
N TRP A 205 -5.34 0.29 -11.26
CA TRP A 205 -5.56 -0.81 -12.21
C TRP A 205 -6.56 -1.79 -11.61
N HIS A 206 -7.57 -2.13 -12.39
CA HIS A 206 -8.49 -3.20 -12.02
C HIS A 206 -7.79 -4.54 -12.27
N VAL A 207 -7.25 -5.14 -11.22
CA VAL A 207 -6.66 -6.48 -11.27
C VAL A 207 -7.76 -7.49 -11.11
N VAL A 208 -8.03 -8.28 -12.13
CA VAL A 208 -8.91 -9.45 -12.03
C VAL A 208 -8.03 -10.64 -11.61
N LEU A 209 -8.13 -11.01 -10.36
CA LEU A 209 -7.49 -12.23 -9.86
C LEU A 209 -8.32 -13.42 -10.33
N HIS A 210 -7.70 -14.34 -11.05
CA HIS A 210 -8.33 -15.59 -11.41
C HIS A 210 -8.20 -16.60 -10.27
N ASP A 211 -9.33 -17.06 -9.76
CA ASP A 211 -9.50 -18.00 -8.63
C ASP A 211 -8.97 -19.42 -8.88
N GLN A 212 -8.12 -19.64 -9.87
CA GLN A 212 -7.69 -21.00 -10.22
C GLN A 212 -6.62 -21.62 -9.30
N ASP A 213 -6.08 -20.87 -8.34
CA ASP A 213 -5.07 -21.37 -7.38
C ASP A 213 -5.51 -21.38 -5.91
N LEU A 214 -6.78 -21.22 -5.61
CA LEU A 214 -7.32 -21.42 -4.26
C LEU A 214 -7.79 -22.86 -4.03
N GLY A 215 -7.29 -23.80 -4.78
CA GLY A 215 -7.69 -25.19 -4.76
C GLY A 215 -6.64 -26.15 -4.20
N LYS A 216 -6.92 -26.66 -3.03
CA LYS A 216 -6.49 -27.88 -2.34
C LYS A 216 -5.40 -27.74 -1.31
#